data_8a648834d906e7959696d8f228402c11
#
_entry.id   8a648834d906e7959696d8f228402c11
#
_cell.length_a   1.000
_cell.length_b   1.000
_cell.length_c   1.000
_cell.angle_alpha   90.00
_cell.angle_beta   90.00
_cell.angle_gamma   90.00
#
_symmetry.space_group_name_H-M   'P 1'
#
loop_
_entity.id
_entity.type
_entity.pdbx_description
1 polymer ?
#
loop_
_entity_poly.entity_id
_entity_poly.type
_entity_poly.pdbx_seq_one_letter_code
_entity_poly.pdbx_strand_id
1 'polypeptide(L)'
;MEGGARTPEDLETLLEDAFVLRSGEAMAELFENCAVLVAEATREVHGQEEIVRLARQMWQRNRSYLAEPRRIVQAGNTALIMTQHGANVVRRGPDGAWRYAIALLSQDHIPPRRTNGAAGESP
;
A
#
# COMPACT_ATOMS: atom_id res chain seq x y z
N MET A 1 22.35 0.64 -4.82
CA MET A 1 21.80 -0.08 -5.24
C MET A 1 20.56 0.24 -5.55
N GLU A 2 20.07 -0.07 -6.16
CA GLU A 2 19.08 0.25 -6.54
C GLU A 2 17.97 -0.28 -6.10
N GLY A 3 17.54 -0.62 -5.36
CA GLY A 3 16.38 -1.15 -4.89
C GLY A 3 15.33 -0.12 -4.93
N GLY A 4 14.20 -0.33 -4.72
CA GLY A 4 13.15 0.63 -4.73
C GLY A 4 12.42 0.70 -6.06
N ALA A 5 11.30 1.36 -6.04
CA ALA A 5 10.43 1.44 -7.19
C ALA A 5 10.92 2.46 -8.18
N ARG A 6 10.94 2.11 -9.45
CA ARG A 6 11.35 3.02 -10.48
C ARG A 6 10.19 3.76 -11.07
N THR A 7 8.99 3.28 -10.89
CA THR A 7 7.77 3.89 -11.39
C THR A 7 6.70 3.74 -10.33
N PRO A 8 5.62 4.52 -10.40
CA PRO A 8 4.49 4.29 -9.49
C PRO A 8 3.91 2.88 -9.59
N GLU A 9 3.90 2.32 -10.80
CA GLU A 9 3.41 0.94 -10.98
C GLU A 9 4.30 -0.05 -10.24
N ASP A 10 5.61 0.14 -10.32
CA ASP A 10 6.54 -0.72 -9.60
C ASP A 10 6.27 -0.67 -8.12
N LEU A 11 5.94 0.51 -7.60
CA LEU A 11 5.69 0.66 -6.18
C LEU A 11 4.52 -0.19 -5.73
N GLU A 12 3.46 -0.23 -6.54
CA GLU A 12 2.31 -1.06 -6.21
C GLU A 12 2.67 -2.53 -6.21
N THR A 13 3.48 -2.95 -7.16
CA THR A 13 3.93 -4.34 -7.21
C THR A 13 4.79 -4.68 -6.00
N LEU A 14 5.66 -3.76 -5.60
CA LEU A 14 6.51 -4.01 -4.44
C LEU A 14 5.69 -4.08 -3.16
N LEU A 15 4.61 -3.33 -3.08
CA LEU A 15 3.74 -3.42 -1.92
C LEU A 15 3.05 -4.80 -1.86
N GLU A 16 2.60 -5.30 -2.99
CA GLU A 16 2.05 -6.65 -3.04
C GLU A 16 3.09 -7.67 -2.59
N ASP A 17 4.33 -7.51 -3.07
CA ASP A 17 5.40 -8.43 -2.71
C ASP A 17 5.69 -8.37 -1.22
N ALA A 18 5.69 -7.17 -0.64
CA ALA A 18 5.96 -7.04 0.80
C ALA A 18 4.90 -7.77 1.61
N PHE A 19 3.65 -7.75 1.15
CA PHE A 19 2.60 -8.49 1.83
C PHE A 19 2.77 -9.99 1.68
N VAL A 20 3.17 -10.44 0.50
CA VAL A 20 3.39 -11.87 0.29
C VAL A 20 4.55 -12.36 1.14
N LEU A 21 5.64 -11.60 1.18
CA LEU A 21 6.82 -11.98 1.93
C LEU A 21 6.70 -11.68 3.41
N ARG A 22 5.73 -10.88 3.78
CA ARG A 22 5.53 -10.45 5.18
C ARG A 22 6.81 -9.85 5.73
N SER A 23 7.43 -8.99 4.92
CA SER A 23 8.71 -8.39 5.27
C SER A 23 8.52 -6.97 5.78
N GLY A 24 8.77 -6.76 7.07
CA GLY A 24 8.68 -5.42 7.64
C GLY A 24 9.69 -4.47 7.05
N GLU A 25 10.88 -4.98 6.75
CA GLU A 25 11.90 -4.16 6.14
C GLU A 25 11.50 -3.69 4.77
N ALA A 26 11.00 -4.62 3.94
CA ALA A 26 10.56 -4.25 2.60
C ALA A 26 9.41 -3.26 2.68
N MET A 27 8.49 -3.48 3.61
CA MET A 27 7.35 -2.58 3.78
C MET A 27 7.82 -1.18 4.12
N ALA A 28 8.75 -1.06 5.07
CA ALA A 28 9.22 0.25 5.51
C ALA A 28 9.84 1.04 4.38
N GLU A 29 10.57 0.37 3.50
CA GLU A 29 11.26 1.06 2.43
C GLU A 29 10.33 1.66 1.39
N LEU A 30 9.10 1.23 1.36
CA LEU A 30 8.14 1.71 0.36
C LEU A 30 7.44 2.99 0.79
N PHE A 31 7.69 3.46 2.02
CA PHE A 31 7.02 4.63 2.56
C PHE A 31 8.01 5.70 2.92
N GLU A 32 7.63 6.95 2.72
CA GLU A 32 8.45 8.06 3.18
C GLU A 32 8.53 8.05 4.70
N ASN A 33 9.55 8.69 5.25
CA ASN A 33 9.74 8.72 6.69
C ASN A 33 8.53 9.24 7.44
N CYS A 34 7.86 10.21 6.87
CA CYS A 34 6.68 10.81 7.50
C CYS A 34 5.39 10.44 6.80
N ALA A 35 5.38 9.29 6.15
CA ALA A 35 4.20 8.88 5.41
C ALA A 35 3.01 8.65 6.33
N VAL A 36 1.82 8.77 5.76
CA VAL A 36 0.58 8.54 6.47
C VAL A 36 -0.14 7.39 5.80
N LEU A 37 -0.55 6.43 6.58
CA LEU A 37 -1.34 5.33 6.09
C LEU A 37 -2.73 5.44 6.68
N VAL A 38 -3.73 5.51 5.82
CA VAL A 38 -5.12 5.54 6.25
C VAL A 38 -5.65 4.12 6.16
N ALA A 39 -5.86 3.50 7.30
CA ALA A 39 -6.24 2.09 7.33
C ALA A 39 -7.73 1.87 7.32
N GLU A 40 -8.45 2.80 7.85
CA GLU A 40 -9.91 2.72 7.89
C GLU A 40 -10.40 4.14 7.92
N ALA A 41 -11.69 4.32 7.84
CA ALA A 41 -12.25 5.66 7.75
C ALA A 41 -11.73 6.60 8.82
N THR A 42 -11.46 6.09 10.01
CA THR A 42 -11.08 6.95 11.12
C THR A 42 -9.71 6.62 11.69
N ARG A 43 -8.93 5.77 11.01
CA ARG A 43 -7.66 5.37 11.59
C ARG A 43 -6.51 5.76 10.69
N GLU A 44 -5.63 6.58 11.20
CA GLU A 44 -4.41 6.96 10.50
C GLU A 44 -3.22 6.52 11.33
N VAL A 45 -2.19 6.04 10.68
CA VAL A 45 -0.92 5.79 11.35
C VAL A 45 0.16 6.57 10.63
N HIS A 46 1.13 7.04 11.37
CA HIS A 46 2.12 7.97 10.86
C HIS A 46 3.52 7.41 11.04
N GLY A 47 4.30 7.46 9.99
CA GLY A 47 5.70 7.08 10.03
C GLY A 47 5.90 5.60 9.76
N GLN A 48 7.10 5.27 9.33
CA GLN A 48 7.41 3.91 8.90
C GLN A 48 7.19 2.88 9.99
N GLU A 49 7.56 3.21 11.21
CA GLU A 49 7.46 2.26 12.29
C GLU A 49 6.03 1.86 12.58
N GLU A 50 5.15 2.84 12.66
CA GLU A 50 3.75 2.54 12.93
C GLU A 50 3.09 1.82 11.75
N ILE A 51 3.50 2.21 10.54
CA ILE A 51 2.96 1.56 9.36
C ILE A 51 3.33 0.09 9.33
N VAL A 52 4.59 -0.22 9.65
CA VAL A 52 5.03 -1.62 9.69
C VAL A 52 4.29 -2.38 10.79
N ARG A 53 4.08 -1.75 11.93
CA ARG A 53 3.35 -2.40 13.01
C ARG A 53 1.93 -2.77 12.59
N LEU A 54 1.28 -1.86 11.88
CA LEU A 54 -0.06 -2.14 11.37
C LEU A 54 -0.02 -3.26 10.33
N ALA A 55 0.98 -3.24 9.45
CA ALA A 55 1.10 -4.28 8.44
C ALA A 55 1.26 -5.65 9.09
N ARG A 56 2.05 -5.73 10.15
CA ARG A 56 2.23 -7.01 10.83
C ARG A 56 0.91 -7.52 11.41
N GLN A 57 0.08 -6.62 11.89
CA GLN A 57 -1.24 -7.02 12.39
C GLN A 57 -2.10 -7.56 11.26
N MET A 58 -2.03 -6.95 10.08
CA MET A 58 -2.77 -7.43 8.93
C MET A 58 -2.29 -8.80 8.51
N TRP A 59 -0.98 -9.02 8.52
CA TRP A 59 -0.42 -10.32 8.16
C TRP A 59 -0.85 -11.41 9.13
N GLN A 60 -0.97 -11.08 10.39
CA GLN A 60 -1.42 -12.04 11.39
C GLN A 60 -2.86 -12.46 11.14
N ARG A 61 -3.62 -11.61 10.47
CA ARG A 61 -5.01 -11.91 10.13
C ARG A 61 -5.13 -12.47 8.73
N ASN A 62 -4.01 -12.84 8.12
CA ASN A 62 -4.00 -13.41 6.78
C ASN A 62 -4.61 -12.48 5.74
N ARG A 63 -4.39 -11.18 5.91
CA ARG A 63 -4.84 -10.23 4.92
C ARG A 63 -3.78 -10.07 3.86
N SER A 64 -4.19 -9.77 2.65
CA SER A 64 -3.25 -9.55 1.57
C SER A 64 -3.62 -8.28 0.84
N TYR A 65 -2.72 -7.79 0.05
CA TYR A 65 -2.94 -6.58 -0.73
C TYR A 65 -2.86 -6.91 -2.21
N LEU A 66 -3.87 -6.49 -2.94
CA LEU A 66 -3.87 -6.64 -4.38
C LEU A 66 -3.80 -5.25 -4.98
N ALA A 67 -2.77 -5.02 -5.77
CA ALA A 67 -2.64 -3.76 -6.46
C ALA A 67 -3.58 -3.76 -7.65
N GLU A 68 -4.50 -2.83 -7.66
CA GLU A 68 -5.43 -2.72 -8.76
C GLU A 68 -5.58 -1.26 -9.13
N PRO A 69 -4.50 -0.65 -9.63
CA PRO A 69 -4.59 0.75 -9.98
C PRO A 69 -5.46 0.92 -11.21
N ARG A 70 -6.37 1.87 -11.15
CA ARG A 70 -7.23 2.14 -12.28
C ARG A 70 -6.64 3.20 -13.17
N ARG A 71 -5.89 4.10 -12.59
CA ARG A 71 -5.31 5.19 -13.36
C ARG A 71 -4.19 5.79 -12.54
N ILE A 72 -3.12 6.16 -13.20
CA ILE A 72 -2.01 6.84 -12.55
C ILE A 72 -1.82 8.17 -13.25
N VAL A 73 -1.83 9.24 -12.46
CA VAL A 73 -1.66 10.60 -12.97
C VAL A 73 -0.38 11.13 -12.35
N GLN A 74 0.55 11.49 -13.19
CA GLN A 74 1.87 11.92 -12.72
C GLN A 74 2.14 13.37 -13.08
N ALA A 75 2.65 14.12 -12.11
CA ALA A 75 3.08 15.48 -12.33
C ALA A 75 4.48 15.58 -11.74
N GLY A 76 5.50 15.50 -12.59
CA GLY A 76 6.88 15.58 -12.13
C GLY A 76 7.22 14.42 -11.21
N ASN A 77 7.63 14.73 -10.00
CA ASN A 77 8.03 13.74 -9.03
C ASN A 77 6.92 13.33 -8.07
N THR A 78 5.69 13.67 -8.43
CA THR A 78 4.53 13.30 -7.62
C THR A 78 3.51 12.61 -8.52
N ALA A 79 2.84 11.60 -8.00
CA ALA A 79 1.80 10.93 -8.76
C ALA A 79 0.66 10.53 -7.84
N LEU A 80 -0.52 10.43 -8.45
CA LEU A 80 -1.68 9.87 -7.79
C LEU A 80 -1.92 8.50 -8.41
N ILE A 81 -2.04 7.50 -7.57
CA ILE A 81 -2.44 6.18 -8.02
C ILE A 81 -3.90 6.04 -7.63
N MET A 82 -4.77 6.10 -8.62
CA MET A 82 -6.20 6.08 -8.37
C MET A 82 -6.71 4.67 -8.41
N THR A 83 -7.45 4.29 -7.39
CA THR A 83 -8.00 2.95 -7.28
C THR A 83 -9.50 3.06 -7.17
N GLN A 84 -10.14 1.91 -7.06
CA GLN A 84 -11.59 1.88 -6.90
C GLN A 84 -12.02 2.57 -5.61
N HIS A 85 -11.18 2.55 -4.59
CA HIS A 85 -11.57 3.03 -3.27
C HIS A 85 -10.97 4.37 -2.89
N GLY A 86 -10.16 4.95 -3.75
CA GLY A 86 -9.56 6.24 -3.43
C GLY A 86 -8.28 6.43 -4.20
N ALA A 87 -7.34 7.11 -3.59
CA ALA A 87 -6.10 7.43 -4.27
C ALA A 87 -4.94 7.38 -3.29
N ASN A 88 -3.80 6.95 -3.80
CA ASN A 88 -2.56 7.00 -3.05
C ASN A 88 -1.70 8.10 -3.64
N VAL A 89 -1.02 8.83 -2.79
CA VAL A 89 -0.08 9.88 -3.22
C VAL A 89 1.32 9.32 -3.09
N VAL A 90 2.06 9.31 -4.19
CA VAL A 90 3.42 8.79 -4.19
C VAL A 90 4.36 9.86 -4.71
N ARG A 91 5.60 9.83 -4.26
CA ARG A 91 6.59 10.81 -4.66
C ARG A 91 7.91 10.13 -4.94
N ARG A 92 8.64 10.67 -5.92
CA ARG A 92 9.96 10.18 -6.24
C ARG A 92 10.97 10.99 -5.43
N GLY A 93 11.77 10.30 -4.66
CA GLY A 93 12.78 10.94 -3.84
C GLY A 93 14.04 11.26 -4.60
N PRO A 94 15.00 11.90 -3.92
CA PRO A 94 16.27 12.25 -4.59
C PRO A 94 17.07 11.04 -5.03
N ASP A 95 16.81 9.88 -4.48
CA ASP A 95 17.48 8.66 -4.91
C ASP A 95 16.81 8.03 -6.13
N GLY A 96 15.77 8.67 -6.65
CA GLY A 96 15.07 8.16 -7.82
C GLY A 96 14.01 7.13 -7.51
N ALA A 97 13.83 6.75 -6.25
CA ALA A 97 12.85 5.74 -5.90
C ALA A 97 11.52 6.40 -5.52
N TRP A 98 10.44 5.77 -5.96
CA TRP A 98 9.10 6.22 -5.60
C TRP A 98 8.70 5.62 -4.27
N ARG A 99 8.04 6.42 -3.45
CA ARG A 99 7.56 5.97 -2.14
C ARG A 99 6.19 6.55 -1.87
N TYR A 100 5.45 5.88 -1.03
CA TYR A 100 4.13 6.39 -0.64
C TYR A 100 4.31 7.55 0.34
N ALA A 101 3.62 8.63 0.06
CA ALA A 101 3.50 9.74 1.01
C ALA A 101 2.19 9.58 1.79
N ILE A 102 1.12 9.23 1.10
CA ILE A 102 -0.16 8.95 1.72
C ILE A 102 -0.71 7.71 1.04
N ALA A 103 -0.98 6.70 1.82
CA ALA A 103 -1.51 5.46 1.27
C ALA A 103 -2.83 5.09 1.94
N LEU A 104 -3.70 4.48 1.18
CA LEU A 104 -4.99 4.05 1.67
C LEU A 104 -5.01 2.53 1.63
N LEU A 105 -5.08 1.90 2.80
CA LEU A 105 -5.16 0.46 2.90
C LEU A 105 -6.40 0.11 3.70
N SER A 106 -7.51 0.08 3.03
CA SER A 106 -8.75 -0.22 3.71
C SER A 106 -9.08 -1.70 3.56
N GLN A 107 -10.09 -2.15 4.22
CA GLN A 107 -10.54 -3.51 4.08
C GLN A 107 -10.99 -3.81 2.67
N ASP A 108 -11.40 -2.81 1.95
CA ASP A 108 -11.80 -3.00 0.58
C ASP A 108 -10.62 -3.27 -0.32
N HIS A 109 -9.42 -2.78 0.06
CA HIS A 109 -8.22 -3.05 -0.71
C HIS A 109 -7.57 -4.36 -0.29
N ILE A 110 -7.85 -4.84 0.91
CA ILE A 110 -7.23 -6.03 1.43
C ILE A 110 -8.34 -7.00 1.75
N PRO A 111 -8.76 -7.80 0.80
CA PRO A 111 -9.89 -8.68 1.04
C PRO A 111 -9.57 -9.69 2.12
N PRO A 112 -10.52 -10.01 2.94
CA PRO A 112 -10.31 -11.05 3.93
C PRO A 112 -10.21 -12.38 3.24
N ARG A 113 -9.64 -13.38 3.97
CA ARG A 113 -9.59 -14.63 3.40
C ARG A 113 -10.97 -15.11 3.16
N ARG A 114 -11.25 -15.73 2.02
CA ARG A 114 -12.53 -16.05 1.71
C ARG A 114 -13.01 -17.25 2.23
N THR A 115 -14.12 -17.40 2.60
CA THR A 115 -14.58 -18.61 2.96
C THR A 115 -15.73 -18.76 2.18
N ASN A 116 -16.29 -18.92 1.85
CA ASN A 116 -17.22 -19.21 1.05
C ASN A 116 -18.00 -18.37 0.60
N GLY A 117 -18.14 -18.20 0.45
CA GLY A 117 -18.62 -17.43 -0.05
C GLY A 117 -19.68 -17.10 -0.12
N ALA A 118 -19.71 -17.21 0.16
CA ALA A 118 -20.33 -16.86 0.04
C ALA A 118 -21.04 -16.32 -0.08
N ALA A 119 -21.06 -16.36 0.25
CA ALA A 119 -21.63 -15.92 0.08
C ALA A 119 -22.11 -15.18 -0.31
N GLY A 120 -22.09 -15.09 -0.22
CA GLY A 120 -22.44 -14.42 -0.57
C GLY A 120 -22.83 -13.88 -1.07
N GLU A 121 -22.68 -13.72 -1.09
CA GLU A 121 -22.92 -13.17 -1.55
C GLU A 121 -23.79 -12.88 -1.98
N SER A 122 -24.06 -12.84 -1.78
CA SER A 122 -24.76 -12.54 -2.17
C SER A 122 -25.35 -12.16 -2.24
N PRO A 123 -25.67 -11.93 -2.42
CA PRO A 123 -26.25 -11.38 -2.54
C PRO A 123 -26.94 -11.08 -2.64
#